data_64a74f732aac843b22dfca474264b956
#
_entry.id   64a74f732aac843b22dfca474264b956
#
_cell.length_a   1.000
_cell.length_b   1.000
_cell.length_c   1.000
_cell.angle_alpha   90.00
_cell.angle_beta   90.00
_cell.angle_gamma   90.00
#
_symmetry.space_group_name_H-M   'P 1'
#
loop_
_entity.id
_entity.type
_entity.pdbx_description
1 polymer ?
#
loop_
_entity_poly.entity_id
_entity_poly.type
_entity_poly.pdbx_seq_one_letter_code
_entity_poly.pdbx_strand_id
1 'polypeptide(L)'
;MQFASERRIKARKMSKTLILIPSRLSATRLPGKPLIKIGGKTIISRVLNIAKSAMIGEVYVATEDKRIFDHIKKNNGKAILTKKTKTGSDRIYEAYKKLNIKGVEYILNLQGDEPFVKKKDLIKLNKESLKKKTNVSTLACKINNKDLTKENIVKVITKNKISNNMSSKALNFSRIIENKKKKNIYHHIGIYLFKVSILKKFFLLKQSKKEK
;
A
#
# COMPACT_ATOMS: atom_id res chain seq x y z
N MET A 1 31.12 9.32 21.05
CA MET A 1 29.84 9.91 20.60
C MET A 1 29.85 10.33 19.12
N GLN A 2 30.97 10.69 18.52
CA GLN A 2 31.10 11.14 17.11
C GLN A 2 30.80 10.06 16.08
N PHE A 3 31.21 8.81 16.28
CA PHE A 3 30.98 7.70 15.37
C PHE A 3 29.49 7.25 15.21
N ALA A 4 28.63 7.55 16.19
CA ALA A 4 27.21 7.26 16.11
C ALA A 4 26.45 8.30 15.27
N SER A 5 26.95 9.56 15.23
CA SER A 5 26.38 10.63 14.40
C SER A 5 26.70 10.43 12.92
N GLU A 6 27.93 10.02 12.61
CA GLU A 6 28.34 9.74 11.21
C GLU A 6 27.64 8.53 10.61
N ARG A 7 27.37 7.47 11.39
CA ARG A 7 26.54 6.35 10.94
C ARG A 7 25.08 6.76 10.67
N ARG A 8 24.52 7.68 11.47
CA ARG A 8 23.17 8.26 11.21
C ARG A 8 23.14 9.16 10.00
N ILE A 9 24.22 9.89 9.71
CA ILE A 9 24.33 10.76 8.52
C ILE A 9 24.52 9.92 7.25
N LYS A 10 25.32 8.85 7.29
CA LYS A 10 25.51 7.93 6.16
C LYS A 10 24.25 7.08 5.84
N ALA A 11 23.37 6.85 6.82
CA ALA A 11 22.08 6.16 6.65
C ALA A 11 20.98 7.04 6.00
N ARG A 12 21.23 8.31 5.79
CA ARG A 12 20.35 9.24 5.06
C ARG A 12 20.58 9.23 3.55
N LYS A 13 21.06 8.13 2.98
CA LYS A 13 20.91 7.88 1.55
C LYS A 13 19.41 7.87 1.29
N MET A 14 18.92 8.94 0.64
CA MET A 14 17.47 9.15 0.44
C MET A 14 16.84 7.84 -0.03
N SER A 15 15.89 7.34 0.77
CA SER A 15 15.22 6.10 0.40
C SER A 15 14.51 6.31 -0.94
N LYS A 16 14.75 5.40 -1.88
CA LYS A 16 14.09 5.42 -3.19
C LYS A 16 12.58 5.20 -3.11
N THR A 17 12.07 4.83 -1.96
CA THR A 17 10.66 4.49 -1.74
C THR A 17 10.01 5.46 -0.74
N LEU A 18 8.83 5.97 -1.11
CA LEU A 18 7.93 6.73 -0.26
C LEU A 18 6.71 5.86 0.08
N ILE A 19 6.34 5.76 1.35
CA ILE A 19 5.12 5.07 1.77
C ILE A 19 4.01 6.09 1.91
N LEU A 20 2.92 5.89 1.19
CA LEU A 20 1.70 6.69 1.29
C LEU A 20 0.54 5.81 1.74
N ILE A 21 -0.13 6.25 2.80
CA ILE A 21 -1.25 5.55 3.42
C ILE A 21 -2.52 6.36 3.13
N PRO A 22 -3.29 6.03 2.07
CA PRO A 22 -4.55 6.71 1.80
C PRO A 22 -5.57 6.35 2.89
N SER A 23 -6.28 7.35 3.42
CA SER A 23 -7.28 7.15 4.45
C SER A 23 -8.42 8.16 4.30
N ARG A 24 -9.67 7.74 4.60
CA ARG A 24 -10.87 8.59 4.61
C ARG A 24 -11.88 8.08 5.62
N LEU A 25 -12.69 9.00 6.18
CA LEU A 25 -13.77 8.64 7.11
C LEU A 25 -15.01 8.12 6.39
N SER A 26 -15.22 8.51 5.13
CA SER A 26 -16.40 8.22 4.31
C SER A 26 -16.40 6.77 3.76
N ALA A 27 -16.18 5.77 4.64
CA ALA A 27 -16.32 4.36 4.27
C ALA A 27 -17.78 3.95 4.38
N THR A 28 -18.41 3.50 3.29
CA THR A 28 -19.83 3.11 3.25
C THR A 28 -20.18 1.96 4.20
N ARG A 29 -19.29 0.95 4.32
CA ARG A 29 -19.53 -0.23 5.18
C ARG A 29 -19.29 0.03 6.67
N LEU A 30 -18.36 0.91 7.02
CA LEU A 30 -18.01 1.23 8.41
C LEU A 30 -17.49 2.67 8.47
N PRO A 31 -18.40 3.66 8.65
CA PRO A 31 -18.02 5.07 8.78
C PRO A 31 -17.03 5.28 9.94
N GLY A 32 -16.06 6.15 9.75
CA GLY A 32 -15.06 6.42 10.78
C GLY A 32 -14.04 5.31 11.02
N LYS A 33 -14.06 4.21 10.25
CA LYS A 33 -13.18 3.03 10.39
C LYS A 33 -11.73 3.36 10.76
N PRO A 34 -11.03 4.32 10.13
CA PRO A 34 -9.63 4.61 10.45
C PRO A 34 -9.38 5.02 11.91
N LEU A 35 -10.35 5.67 12.54
CA LEU A 35 -10.25 6.17 13.92
C LEU A 35 -10.80 5.21 14.97
N ILE A 36 -11.37 4.06 14.56
CA ILE A 36 -11.80 3.01 15.50
C ILE A 36 -10.57 2.43 16.19
N LYS A 37 -10.67 2.26 17.50
CA LYS A 37 -9.61 1.69 18.33
C LYS A 37 -9.70 0.16 18.37
N ILE A 38 -8.58 -0.51 18.21
CA ILE A 38 -8.38 -1.94 18.44
C ILE A 38 -7.23 -2.07 19.44
N GLY A 39 -7.51 -2.59 20.64
CA GLY A 39 -6.49 -2.70 21.70
C GLY A 39 -5.80 -1.35 21.98
N GLY A 40 -6.58 -0.30 22.27
CA GLY A 40 -6.12 1.02 22.66
C GLY A 40 -5.56 1.92 21.54
N LYS A 41 -5.28 1.40 20.33
CA LYS A 41 -4.73 2.18 19.20
C LYS A 41 -5.70 2.20 18.03
N THR A 42 -5.85 3.36 17.37
CA THR A 42 -6.68 3.47 16.16
C THR A 42 -6.12 2.61 15.02
N ILE A 43 -7.01 2.15 14.12
CA ILE A 43 -6.61 1.37 12.95
C ILE A 43 -5.52 2.09 12.17
N ILE A 44 -5.72 3.38 11.86
CA ILE A 44 -4.74 4.15 11.09
C ILE A 44 -3.40 4.30 11.81
N SER A 45 -3.39 4.45 13.16
CA SER A 45 -2.15 4.51 13.93
C SER A 45 -1.40 3.18 13.92
N ARG A 46 -2.10 2.04 13.91
CA ARG A 46 -1.48 0.71 13.77
C ARG A 46 -0.79 0.58 12.42
N VAL A 47 -1.48 0.92 11.33
CA VAL A 47 -0.92 0.87 9.97
C VAL A 47 0.29 1.79 9.86
N LEU A 48 0.21 3.02 10.38
CA LEU A 48 1.32 3.98 10.39
C LEU A 48 2.54 3.42 11.15
N ASN A 49 2.33 2.81 12.32
CA ASN A 49 3.42 2.25 13.12
C ASN A 49 4.09 1.06 12.42
N ILE A 50 3.31 0.18 11.76
CA ILE A 50 3.85 -0.93 10.97
C ILE A 50 4.68 -0.38 9.81
N ALA A 51 4.17 0.62 9.09
CA ALA A 51 4.87 1.25 7.98
C ALA A 51 6.20 1.89 8.43
N LYS A 52 6.19 2.65 9.54
CA LYS A 52 7.40 3.25 10.13
C LYS A 52 8.42 2.18 10.54
N SER A 53 7.96 1.08 11.16
CA SER A 53 8.83 0.00 11.64
C SER A 53 9.50 -0.78 10.50
N ALA A 54 8.98 -0.72 9.28
CA ALA A 54 9.58 -1.36 8.12
C ALA A 54 10.86 -0.65 7.62
N MET A 55 11.06 0.62 7.98
CA MET A 55 12.27 1.42 7.70
C MET A 55 12.68 1.46 6.22
N ILE A 56 11.72 1.36 5.30
CA ILE A 56 11.97 1.36 3.86
C ILE A 56 11.89 2.75 3.22
N GLY A 57 11.42 3.74 3.95
CA GLY A 57 11.34 5.12 3.49
C GLY A 57 10.50 6.01 4.38
N GLU A 58 10.29 7.25 3.95
CA GLU A 58 9.39 8.16 4.65
C GLU A 58 7.95 7.69 4.53
N VAL A 59 7.15 7.95 5.58
CA VAL A 59 5.76 7.50 5.67
C VAL A 59 4.85 8.69 5.91
N TYR A 60 3.83 8.86 5.06
CA TYR A 60 2.79 9.86 5.22
C TYR A 60 1.40 9.24 5.12
N VAL A 61 0.51 9.71 5.98
CA VAL A 61 -0.93 9.46 5.82
C VAL A 61 -1.50 10.54 4.91
N ALA A 62 -2.12 10.14 3.80
CA ALA A 62 -2.77 11.02 2.84
C ALA A 62 -4.29 10.99 3.06
N THR A 63 -4.89 12.14 3.37
CA THR A 63 -6.31 12.21 3.72
C THR A 63 -6.94 13.53 3.32
N GLU A 64 -8.24 13.53 3.01
CA GLU A 64 -9.06 14.74 2.86
C GLU A 64 -9.64 15.16 4.21
N ASP A 65 -9.65 14.26 5.19
CA ASP A 65 -10.34 14.46 6.47
C ASP A 65 -9.42 15.11 7.51
N LYS A 66 -9.78 16.32 7.93
CA LYS A 66 -9.04 17.07 8.95
C LYS A 66 -8.91 16.29 10.27
N ARG A 67 -9.93 15.53 10.69
CA ARG A 67 -9.91 14.72 11.90
C ARG A 67 -8.82 13.63 11.85
N ILE A 68 -8.64 12.96 10.70
CA ILE A 68 -7.55 12.00 10.51
C ILE A 68 -6.21 12.72 10.53
N PHE A 69 -6.10 13.84 9.81
CA PHE A 69 -4.87 14.63 9.76
C PHE A 69 -4.42 15.05 11.15
N ASP A 70 -5.30 15.67 11.92
CA ASP A 70 -5.00 16.17 13.29
C ASP A 70 -4.65 15.01 14.23
N HIS A 71 -5.38 13.87 14.13
CA HIS A 71 -5.08 12.67 14.89
C HIS A 71 -3.65 12.15 14.62
N ILE A 72 -3.24 12.10 13.36
CA ILE A 72 -1.90 11.63 12.99
C ILE A 72 -0.83 12.61 13.47
N LYS A 73 -1.04 13.91 13.31
CA LYS A 73 -0.10 14.96 13.78
C LYS A 73 0.06 14.93 15.29
N LYS A 74 -1.05 14.83 16.03
CA LYS A 74 -1.04 14.73 17.52
C LYS A 74 -0.25 13.50 18.00
N ASN A 75 -0.19 12.42 17.22
CA ASN A 75 0.56 11.21 17.52
C ASN A 75 1.95 11.16 16.84
N ASN A 76 2.57 12.32 16.59
CA ASN A 76 3.91 12.45 16.00
C ASN A 76 4.07 11.72 14.65
N GLY A 77 2.96 11.62 13.88
CA GLY A 77 2.96 11.11 12.53
C GLY A 77 3.10 12.22 11.49
N LYS A 78 3.50 11.84 10.27
CA LYS A 78 3.46 12.72 9.11
C LYS A 78 2.15 12.51 8.37
N ALA A 79 1.44 13.59 8.11
CA ALA A 79 0.19 13.57 7.33
C ALA A 79 0.17 14.69 6.30
N ILE A 80 -0.58 14.49 5.23
CA ILE A 80 -0.81 15.49 4.19
C ILE A 80 -2.28 15.55 3.82
N LEU A 81 -2.81 16.76 3.74
CA LEU A 81 -4.18 16.98 3.29
C LEU A 81 -4.24 16.94 1.75
N THR A 82 -5.16 16.15 1.25
CA THR A 82 -5.49 16.03 -0.17
C THR A 82 -6.89 16.63 -0.42
N LYS A 83 -7.20 16.88 -1.69
CA LYS A 83 -8.59 17.11 -2.11
C LYS A 83 -9.39 15.81 -1.98
N LYS A 84 -10.70 15.91 -2.11
CA LYS A 84 -11.57 14.75 -2.28
C LYS A 84 -11.21 14.04 -3.59
N THR A 85 -10.94 12.75 -3.52
CA THR A 85 -10.53 11.93 -4.66
C THR A 85 -11.44 10.73 -4.82
N LYS A 86 -11.59 10.24 -6.05
CA LYS A 86 -12.44 9.07 -6.35
C LYS A 86 -11.85 7.79 -5.75
N THR A 87 -10.56 7.59 -5.89
CA THR A 87 -9.87 6.37 -5.45
C THR A 87 -8.71 6.65 -4.50
N GLY A 88 -8.26 5.60 -3.79
CA GLY A 88 -7.03 5.67 -2.98
C GLY A 88 -5.78 5.92 -3.83
N SER A 89 -5.74 5.41 -5.06
CA SER A 89 -4.62 5.65 -6.00
C SER A 89 -4.54 7.11 -6.43
N ASP A 90 -5.67 7.77 -6.69
CA ASP A 90 -5.71 9.21 -6.99
C ASP A 90 -5.18 10.01 -5.80
N ARG A 91 -5.56 9.62 -4.58
CA ARG A 91 -5.12 10.28 -3.34
C ARG A 91 -3.61 10.20 -3.15
N ILE A 92 -3.02 9.03 -3.34
CA ILE A 92 -1.56 8.90 -3.21
C ILE A 92 -0.82 9.66 -4.30
N TYR A 93 -1.36 9.75 -5.51
CA TYR A 93 -0.73 10.53 -6.57
C TYR A 93 -0.77 12.04 -6.26
N GLU A 94 -1.91 12.55 -5.80
CA GLU A 94 -2.02 13.95 -5.35
C GLU A 94 -1.07 14.24 -4.19
N ALA A 95 -1.05 13.37 -3.17
CA ALA A 95 -0.16 13.49 -2.03
C ALA A 95 1.32 13.52 -2.47
N TYR A 96 1.72 12.62 -3.37
CA TYR A 96 3.08 12.59 -3.92
C TYR A 96 3.44 13.90 -4.62
N LYS A 97 2.53 14.45 -5.43
CA LYS A 97 2.76 15.75 -6.10
C LYS A 97 2.93 16.90 -5.11
N LYS A 98 2.07 16.97 -4.10
CA LYS A 98 2.12 18.01 -3.06
C LYS A 98 3.40 17.92 -2.21
N LEU A 99 3.84 16.70 -1.87
CA LEU A 99 5.05 16.50 -1.06
C LEU A 99 6.32 16.89 -1.80
N ASN A 100 6.34 16.79 -3.11
CA ASN A 100 7.46 17.16 -3.99
C ASN A 100 8.84 16.67 -3.50
N ILE A 101 8.90 15.47 -2.91
CA ILE A 101 10.12 14.87 -2.37
C ILE A 101 10.97 14.39 -3.53
N LYS A 102 12.21 14.92 -3.62
CA LYS A 102 13.16 14.53 -4.66
C LYS A 102 13.73 13.13 -4.42
N GLY A 103 14.17 12.46 -5.49
CA GLY A 103 14.83 11.14 -5.41
C GLY A 103 13.92 9.95 -5.16
N VAL A 104 12.61 10.15 -5.06
CA VAL A 104 11.63 9.05 -4.93
C VAL A 104 11.45 8.37 -6.29
N GLU A 105 11.79 7.09 -6.35
CA GLU A 105 11.60 6.25 -7.54
C GLU A 105 10.35 5.36 -7.44
N TYR A 106 9.95 5.01 -6.23
CA TYR A 106 8.83 4.11 -5.95
C TYR A 106 7.87 4.67 -4.89
N ILE A 107 6.60 4.37 -5.03
CA ILE A 107 5.56 4.69 -4.05
C ILE A 107 4.91 3.40 -3.60
N LEU A 108 5.00 3.11 -2.29
CA LEU A 108 4.26 2.05 -1.63
C LEU A 108 2.89 2.60 -1.20
N ASN A 109 1.84 2.13 -1.86
CA ASN A 109 0.45 2.36 -1.48
C ASN A 109 0.04 1.31 -0.44
N LEU A 110 0.08 1.69 0.83
CA LEU A 110 -0.34 0.84 1.95
C LEU A 110 -1.73 1.29 2.41
N GLN A 111 -2.73 0.44 2.23
CA GLN A 111 -4.10 0.79 2.60
C GLN A 111 -4.24 1.08 4.09
N GLY A 112 -4.93 2.18 4.43
CA GLY A 112 -5.12 2.65 5.81
C GLY A 112 -5.98 1.73 6.69
N ASP A 113 -6.55 0.68 6.11
CA ASP A 113 -7.40 -0.31 6.77
C ASP A 113 -6.80 -1.72 6.83
N GLU A 114 -5.47 -1.84 6.63
CA GLU A 114 -4.72 -3.09 6.72
C GLU A 114 -3.87 -3.19 8.02
N PRO A 115 -4.51 -3.24 9.22
CA PRO A 115 -3.79 -3.17 10.51
C PRO A 115 -3.00 -4.45 10.85
N PHE A 116 -3.17 -5.53 10.09
CA PHE A 116 -2.55 -6.84 10.32
C PHE A 116 -1.44 -7.17 9.32
N VAL A 117 -1.12 -6.28 8.39
CA VAL A 117 0.02 -6.46 7.51
C VAL A 117 1.32 -6.61 8.30
N LYS A 118 2.17 -7.53 7.89
CA LYS A 118 3.44 -7.76 8.60
C LYS A 118 4.54 -6.89 7.97
N LYS A 119 5.33 -6.21 8.80
CA LYS A 119 6.46 -5.37 8.34
C LYS A 119 7.41 -6.13 7.40
N LYS A 120 7.63 -7.42 7.66
CA LYS A 120 8.49 -8.28 6.81
C LYS A 120 7.98 -8.39 5.36
N ASP A 121 6.67 -8.35 5.16
CA ASP A 121 6.07 -8.46 3.83
C ASP A 121 6.24 -7.15 3.06
N LEU A 122 6.16 -5.99 3.74
CA LEU A 122 6.46 -4.69 3.16
C LEU A 122 7.94 -4.58 2.76
N ILE A 123 8.85 -4.99 3.64
CA ILE A 123 10.29 -5.00 3.39
C ILE A 123 10.61 -5.88 2.16
N LYS A 124 10.00 -7.07 2.10
CA LYS A 124 10.22 -8.00 1.00
C LYS A 124 9.68 -7.46 -0.31
N LEU A 125 8.44 -6.94 -0.32
CA LEU A 125 7.85 -6.32 -1.50
C LEU A 125 8.77 -5.22 -2.05
N ASN A 126 9.25 -4.34 -1.18
CA ASN A 126 10.16 -3.26 -1.56
C ASN A 126 11.48 -3.81 -2.13
N LYS A 127 12.15 -4.71 -1.40
CA LYS A 127 13.45 -5.27 -1.80
C LYS A 127 13.38 -5.98 -3.16
N GLU A 128 12.38 -6.84 -3.35
CA GLU A 128 12.21 -7.58 -4.61
C GLU A 128 11.87 -6.66 -5.78
N SER A 129 11.03 -5.66 -5.56
CA SER A 129 10.65 -4.71 -6.60
C SER A 129 11.81 -3.83 -7.04
N LEU A 130 12.61 -3.34 -6.11
CA LEU A 130 13.81 -2.57 -6.40
C LEU A 130 14.86 -3.43 -7.16
N LYS A 131 15.09 -4.67 -6.68
CA LYS A 131 16.02 -5.61 -7.33
C LYS A 131 15.62 -5.92 -8.77
N LYS A 132 14.34 -6.20 -9.00
CA LYS A 132 13.80 -6.57 -10.32
C LYS A 132 13.39 -5.38 -11.17
N LYS A 133 13.50 -4.15 -10.65
CA LYS A 133 13.08 -2.90 -11.31
C LYS A 133 11.64 -2.98 -11.86
N THR A 134 10.73 -3.61 -11.09
CA THR A 134 9.35 -3.84 -11.53
C THR A 134 8.58 -2.54 -11.65
N ASN A 135 7.65 -2.49 -12.60
CA ASN A 135 6.77 -1.34 -12.80
C ASN A 135 5.69 -1.25 -11.72
N VAL A 136 5.03 -2.37 -11.42
CA VAL A 136 4.01 -2.52 -10.39
C VAL A 136 4.20 -3.86 -9.73
N SER A 137 4.12 -3.89 -8.41
CA SER A 137 4.15 -5.12 -7.61
C SER A 137 3.07 -5.07 -6.55
N THR A 138 2.57 -6.24 -6.15
CA THR A 138 1.58 -6.38 -5.10
C THR A 138 1.84 -7.63 -4.28
N LEU A 139 1.09 -7.81 -3.20
CA LEU A 139 1.17 -8.98 -2.33
C LEU A 139 0.03 -9.95 -2.60
N ALA A 140 0.31 -11.21 -2.40
CA ALA A 140 -0.70 -12.26 -2.40
C ALA A 140 -0.33 -13.35 -1.38
N CYS A 141 -1.32 -14.04 -0.86
CA CYS A 141 -1.15 -15.15 0.06
C CYS A 141 -1.97 -16.37 -0.38
N LYS A 142 -1.72 -17.51 0.25
CA LYS A 142 -2.53 -18.71 0.01
C LYS A 142 -4.01 -18.40 0.23
N ILE A 143 -4.87 -18.95 -0.60
CA ILE A 143 -6.31 -18.88 -0.47
C ILE A 143 -6.86 -20.24 -0.04
N ASN A 144 -7.84 -20.24 0.85
CA ASN A 144 -8.56 -21.45 1.22
C ASN A 144 -9.66 -21.73 0.21
N ASN A 145 -9.99 -23.00 -0.02
CA ASN A 145 -11.05 -23.39 -0.97
C ASN A 145 -12.40 -22.72 -0.68
N LYS A 146 -12.77 -22.58 0.61
CA LYS A 146 -13.97 -21.87 1.04
C LYS A 146 -14.04 -20.38 0.70
N ASP A 147 -12.89 -19.77 0.39
CA ASP A 147 -12.77 -18.35 0.09
C ASP A 147 -12.76 -18.08 -1.43
N LEU A 148 -12.68 -19.11 -2.26
CA LEU A 148 -12.69 -18.98 -3.73
C LEU A 148 -14.00 -18.38 -4.26
N THR A 149 -15.13 -18.67 -3.60
CA THR A 149 -16.46 -18.20 -3.99
C THR A 149 -16.88 -16.88 -3.33
N LYS A 150 -16.10 -16.39 -2.35
CA LYS A 150 -16.45 -15.16 -1.62
C LYS A 150 -16.12 -13.92 -2.47
N GLU A 151 -17.11 -13.17 -2.89
CA GLU A 151 -16.98 -11.97 -3.74
C GLU A 151 -16.22 -10.82 -3.06
N ASN A 152 -16.24 -10.73 -1.72
CA ASN A 152 -15.51 -9.72 -0.98
C ASN A 152 -13.98 -9.98 -0.95
N ILE A 153 -13.53 -11.15 -1.40
CA ILE A 153 -12.12 -11.51 -1.52
C ILE A 153 -11.70 -11.42 -2.99
N VAL A 154 -10.76 -10.56 -3.30
CA VAL A 154 -10.15 -10.48 -4.64
C VAL A 154 -9.15 -11.62 -4.78
N LYS A 155 -9.24 -12.38 -5.87
CA LYS A 155 -8.31 -13.43 -6.25
C LYS A 155 -7.35 -12.89 -7.30
N VAL A 156 -6.11 -13.33 -7.24
CA VAL A 156 -5.13 -13.12 -8.29
C VAL A 156 -4.72 -14.47 -8.88
N ILE A 157 -4.72 -14.55 -10.21
CA ILE A 157 -4.23 -15.69 -10.96
C ILE A 157 -2.83 -15.34 -11.45
N THR A 158 -1.87 -16.21 -11.19
CA THR A 158 -0.47 -15.97 -11.55
C THR A 158 0.02 -16.95 -12.62
N LYS A 159 1.01 -16.54 -13.39
CA LYS A 159 1.63 -17.39 -14.44
C LYS A 159 2.24 -18.65 -13.81
N ASN A 160 3.01 -18.47 -12.75
CA ASN A 160 3.70 -19.55 -12.04
C ASN A 160 3.28 -19.57 -10.56
N LYS A 161 3.56 -20.68 -9.88
CA LYS A 161 3.40 -20.77 -8.43
C LYS A 161 4.19 -19.68 -7.70
N ILE A 162 3.60 -19.08 -6.68
CA ILE A 162 4.31 -18.15 -5.81
C ILE A 162 4.64 -18.79 -4.46
N SER A 163 5.74 -18.37 -3.87
CA SER A 163 6.17 -18.79 -2.54
C SER A 163 6.90 -17.66 -1.83
N ASN A 164 7.42 -17.94 -0.63
CA ASN A 164 8.22 -16.95 0.08
C ASN A 164 9.44 -16.46 -0.72
N ASN A 165 9.97 -17.23 -1.65
CA ASN A 165 11.17 -16.87 -2.42
C ASN A 165 10.91 -16.70 -3.92
N MET A 166 9.65 -16.89 -4.35
CA MET A 166 9.28 -16.84 -5.76
C MET A 166 8.13 -15.89 -5.99
N SER A 167 8.36 -14.86 -6.78
CA SER A 167 7.32 -13.99 -7.32
C SER A 167 6.94 -14.42 -8.75
N SER A 168 5.73 -14.11 -9.18
CA SER A 168 5.24 -14.43 -10.50
C SER A 168 4.46 -13.26 -11.10
N LYS A 169 4.34 -13.24 -12.43
CA LYS A 169 3.48 -12.29 -13.13
C LYS A 169 2.01 -12.58 -12.79
N ALA A 170 1.28 -11.57 -12.36
CA ALA A 170 -0.17 -11.61 -12.28
C ALA A 170 -0.76 -11.61 -13.70
N LEU A 171 -1.68 -12.54 -13.96
CA LEU A 171 -2.36 -12.65 -15.25
C LEU A 171 -3.74 -12.01 -15.20
N ASN A 172 -4.44 -12.18 -14.06
CA ASN A 172 -5.79 -11.64 -13.88
C ASN A 172 -6.09 -11.41 -12.40
N PHE A 173 -6.99 -10.47 -12.13
CA PHE A 173 -7.60 -10.22 -10.83
C PHE A 173 -9.11 -10.39 -10.98
N SER A 174 -9.74 -11.18 -10.09
CA SER A 174 -11.18 -11.40 -10.14
C SER A 174 -11.77 -11.57 -8.75
N ARG A 175 -13.03 -11.17 -8.58
CA ARG A 175 -13.82 -11.50 -7.37
C ARG A 175 -14.45 -12.87 -7.47
N ILE A 176 -14.73 -13.33 -8.69
CA ILE A 176 -15.36 -14.62 -8.97
C ILE A 176 -14.38 -15.42 -9.83
N ILE A 177 -14.20 -16.69 -9.51
CA ILE A 177 -13.44 -17.65 -10.30
C ILE A 177 -14.42 -18.68 -10.85
N GLU A 178 -14.81 -18.52 -12.08
CA GLU A 178 -15.74 -19.43 -12.79
C GLU A 178 -15.11 -20.81 -13.01
N ASN A 179 -13.86 -20.84 -13.43
CA ASN A 179 -13.17 -22.09 -13.71
C ASN A 179 -12.26 -22.50 -12.54
N LYS A 180 -12.75 -23.39 -11.67
CA LYS A 180 -12.02 -23.94 -10.52
C LYS A 180 -10.82 -24.80 -10.90
N LYS A 181 -10.67 -25.23 -12.16
CA LYS A 181 -9.50 -25.98 -12.66
C LYS A 181 -8.26 -25.09 -12.85
N LYS A 182 -8.38 -23.75 -12.79
CA LYS A 182 -7.23 -22.84 -12.86
C LYS A 182 -6.27 -23.12 -11.71
N LYS A 183 -4.99 -23.31 -12.05
CA LYS A 183 -3.88 -23.43 -11.09
C LYS A 183 -3.38 -22.04 -10.70
N ASN A 184 -2.63 -21.95 -9.61
CA ASN A 184 -1.96 -20.72 -9.15
C ASN A 184 -2.91 -19.56 -8.83
N ILE A 185 -4.00 -19.84 -8.09
CA ILE A 185 -4.93 -18.85 -7.56
C ILE A 185 -4.53 -18.50 -6.14
N TYR A 186 -4.51 -17.21 -5.81
CA TYR A 186 -4.12 -16.69 -4.51
C TYR A 186 -5.08 -15.58 -4.06
N HIS A 187 -5.16 -15.36 -2.75
CA HIS A 187 -5.82 -14.17 -2.20
C HIS A 187 -4.93 -12.95 -2.46
N HIS A 188 -5.45 -11.98 -3.19
CA HIS A 188 -4.77 -10.72 -3.45
C HIS A 188 -4.87 -9.79 -2.24
N ILE A 189 -3.73 -9.22 -1.84
CA ILE A 189 -3.65 -8.20 -0.79
C ILE A 189 -3.47 -6.84 -1.46
N GLY A 190 -4.40 -5.91 -1.21
CA GLY A 190 -4.50 -4.62 -1.89
C GLY A 190 -3.37 -3.61 -1.59
N ILE A 191 -2.16 -4.09 -1.36
CA ILE A 191 -0.96 -3.28 -1.15
C ILE A 191 -0.14 -3.28 -2.43
N TYR A 192 0.21 -2.09 -2.93
CA TYR A 192 0.91 -1.95 -4.20
C TYR A 192 2.18 -1.13 -4.05
N LEU A 193 3.22 -1.56 -4.74
CA LEU A 193 4.41 -0.75 -4.97
C LEU A 193 4.45 -0.34 -6.45
N PHE A 194 4.38 0.96 -6.71
CA PHE A 194 4.41 1.54 -8.05
C PHE A 194 5.75 2.21 -8.31
N LYS A 195 6.34 1.99 -9.48
CA LYS A 195 7.35 2.91 -10.00
C LYS A 195 6.66 4.26 -10.29
N VAL A 196 7.26 5.37 -9.87
CA VAL A 196 6.66 6.72 -9.98
C VAL A 196 6.24 7.05 -11.42
N SER A 197 7.07 6.69 -12.42
CA SER A 197 6.74 6.92 -13.83
C SER A 197 5.47 6.20 -14.28
N ILE A 198 5.20 5.02 -13.70
CA ILE A 198 4.01 4.22 -13.99
C ILE A 198 2.79 4.76 -13.25
N LEU A 199 2.94 5.18 -12.00
CA LEU A 199 1.84 5.80 -11.26
C LEU A 199 1.32 7.05 -11.97
N LYS A 200 2.22 7.88 -12.52
CA LYS A 200 1.85 9.05 -13.35
C LYS A 200 1.01 8.62 -14.57
N LYS A 201 1.45 7.59 -15.29
CA LYS A 201 0.71 7.05 -16.44
C LYS A 201 -0.65 6.50 -16.02
N PHE A 202 -0.68 5.71 -14.93
CA PHE A 202 -1.92 5.12 -14.40
C PHE A 202 -2.97 6.17 -14.04
N PHE A 203 -2.55 7.28 -13.43
CA PHE A 203 -3.44 8.40 -13.10
C PHE A 203 -4.08 9.05 -14.34
N LEU A 204 -3.38 9.05 -15.48
CA LEU A 204 -3.88 9.63 -16.73
C LEU A 204 -4.81 8.68 -17.51
N LEU A 205 -4.91 7.41 -17.12
CA LEU A 205 -5.81 6.46 -17.78
C LEU A 205 -7.27 6.79 -17.47
N LYS A 206 -8.11 6.75 -18.50
CA LYS A 206 -9.56 6.77 -18.31
C LYS A 206 -10.03 5.44 -17.73
N GLN A 207 -11.01 5.48 -16.84
CA GLN A 207 -11.64 4.26 -16.31
C GLN A 207 -12.17 3.40 -17.46
N SER A 208 -11.86 2.10 -17.43
CA SER A 208 -12.37 1.16 -18.41
C SER A 208 -13.89 0.91 -18.20
N LYS A 209 -14.58 0.42 -19.25
CA LYS A 209 -16.00 0.05 -19.11
C LYS A 209 -16.25 -1.04 -18.06
N LYS A 210 -15.24 -1.84 -17.72
CA LYS A 210 -15.33 -2.90 -16.69
C LYS A 210 -15.16 -2.38 -15.25
N GLU A 211 -14.74 -1.13 -15.07
CA GLU A 211 -14.58 -0.49 -13.77
C GLU A 211 -15.79 0.37 -13.37
N LYS A 212 -16.71 0.58 -14.29
CA LYS A 212 -18.01 1.22 -14.08
C LYS A 212 -19.07 0.16 -13.75
#